data_71792df04d535c762c7c2b8f440e27ac
#
_entry.id   71792df04d535c762c7c2b8f440e27ac
#
_cell.length_a   1.000
_cell.length_b   1.000
_cell.length_c   1.000
_cell.angle_alpha   90.00
_cell.angle_beta   90.00
_cell.angle_gamma   90.00
#
_symmetry.space_group_name_H-M   'P 1'
#
loop_
_entity.id
_entity.type
_entity.pdbx_description
1 polymer ?
#
loop_
_entity_poly.entity_id
_entity_poly.type
_entity_poly.pdbx_seq_one_letter_code
_entity_poly.pdbx_strand_id
1 'polypeptide(L)'
;QLQLGFLKVLKGSYMYEHAAEYEIVYHAKTPYEVMKTKWLSFDDVLKIKQVEEMLEVYYNSGQFEITMKVMEPLFDSAFAMFQELGVFYEEKGYFGMSHSRIRRAEILLEFMREQKSEDAVLQMLEESLTFDLYYRENCKSRPFWAPSPAQFKEQTRYYCKNGVKSHVEPFHYRFPEK
;
A
#
# COMPACT_ATOMS: atom_id res chain seq x y z
N GLN A 1 -11.42 7.20 0.49
CA GLN A 1 -11.24 6.16 -0.54
C GLN A 1 -11.07 6.84 -1.89
N LEU A 2 -10.04 6.45 -2.66
CA LEU A 2 -9.80 6.84 -4.04
C LEU A 2 -10.16 5.67 -4.94
N GLN A 3 -10.86 5.95 -6.04
CA GLN A 3 -11.24 4.92 -7.00
C GLN A 3 -10.76 5.33 -8.40
N LEU A 4 -9.87 4.54 -8.96
CA LEU A 4 -9.49 4.63 -10.36
C LEU A 4 -10.44 3.79 -11.19
N GLY A 5 -11.05 4.40 -12.21
CA GLY A 5 -11.99 3.72 -13.09
C GLY A 5 -11.42 3.63 -14.50
N PHE A 6 -11.42 2.43 -15.08
CA PHE A 6 -11.04 2.24 -16.48
C PHE A 6 -12.26 2.33 -17.40
N LEU A 7 -12.09 3.05 -18.51
CA LEU A 7 -13.13 3.20 -19.51
C LEU A 7 -13.60 1.84 -20.03
N LYS A 8 -14.91 1.63 -20.01
CA LYS A 8 -15.58 0.48 -20.63
C LYS A 8 -16.28 0.93 -21.91
N VAL A 9 -15.88 0.38 -23.04
CA VAL A 9 -16.37 0.75 -24.37
C VAL A 9 -17.62 -0.07 -24.67
N LEU A 10 -18.75 0.40 -24.20
CA LEU A 10 -20.02 -0.31 -24.31
C LEU A 10 -20.67 -0.02 -25.69
N LYS A 11 -21.21 -1.06 -26.32
CA LYS A 11 -21.92 -0.94 -27.60
C LYS A 11 -23.05 0.09 -27.52
N GLY A 12 -23.08 1.01 -28.49
CA GLY A 12 -24.04 2.12 -28.54
C GLY A 12 -23.66 3.33 -27.67
N SER A 13 -22.50 3.32 -27.01
CA SER A 13 -21.97 4.50 -26.33
C SER A 13 -21.21 5.40 -27.29
N TYR A 14 -21.10 6.69 -26.96
CA TYR A 14 -20.32 7.64 -27.73
C TYR A 14 -18.87 7.16 -27.98
N MET A 15 -18.21 6.61 -26.97
CA MET A 15 -16.85 6.08 -27.07
C MET A 15 -16.76 4.85 -27.98
N TYR A 16 -17.81 4.05 -28.09
CA TYR A 16 -17.87 2.94 -29.03
C TYR A 16 -17.95 3.45 -30.48
N GLU A 17 -18.81 4.45 -30.75
CA GLU A 17 -19.05 5.01 -32.08
C GLU A 17 -17.83 5.80 -32.58
N HIS A 18 -17.06 6.44 -31.66
CA HIS A 18 -15.90 7.25 -31.97
C HIS A 18 -14.56 6.55 -31.63
N ALA A 19 -14.58 5.24 -31.41
CA ALA A 19 -13.38 4.49 -31.01
C ALA A 19 -12.22 4.63 -31.99
N ALA A 20 -12.51 4.68 -33.30
CA ALA A 20 -11.51 4.85 -34.34
C ALA A 20 -10.85 6.27 -34.30
N GLU A 21 -11.64 7.32 -34.02
CA GLU A 21 -11.16 8.71 -33.91
C GLU A 21 -10.17 8.89 -32.74
N TYR A 22 -10.43 8.20 -31.66
CA TYR A 22 -9.59 8.25 -30.45
C TYR A 22 -8.58 7.11 -30.36
N GLU A 23 -8.41 6.33 -31.43
CA GLU A 23 -7.54 5.15 -31.50
C GLU A 23 -7.75 4.19 -30.30
N ILE A 24 -8.98 4.05 -29.85
CA ILE A 24 -9.32 3.22 -28.70
C ILE A 24 -9.25 1.75 -29.10
N VAL A 25 -8.38 1.02 -28.43
CA VAL A 25 -8.35 -0.45 -28.44
C VAL A 25 -8.91 -0.94 -27.12
N TYR A 26 -9.83 -1.90 -27.16
CA TYR A 26 -10.51 -2.42 -25.98
C TYR A 26 -10.79 -3.92 -26.11
N HIS A 27 -11.03 -4.58 -24.99
CA HIS A 27 -11.39 -6.00 -24.98
C HIS A 27 -12.70 -6.25 -25.74
N ALA A 28 -12.68 -7.17 -26.70
CA ALA A 28 -13.89 -7.57 -27.46
C ALA A 28 -14.94 -8.31 -26.63
N LYS A 29 -14.57 -8.77 -25.43
CA LYS A 29 -15.44 -9.46 -24.47
C LYS A 29 -15.59 -8.62 -23.19
N THR A 30 -16.66 -8.89 -22.45
CA THR A 30 -16.87 -8.28 -21.12
C THR A 30 -15.59 -8.38 -20.27
N PRO A 31 -15.18 -7.27 -19.62
CA PRO A 31 -15.92 -6.03 -19.37
C PRO A 31 -15.77 -4.93 -20.44
N TYR A 32 -15.26 -5.20 -21.64
CA TYR A 32 -15.04 -4.24 -22.74
C TYR A 32 -14.13 -3.08 -22.34
N GLU A 33 -13.16 -3.35 -21.48
CA GLU A 33 -12.27 -2.37 -20.89
C GLU A 33 -11.23 -1.90 -21.91
N VAL A 34 -10.89 -0.60 -21.82
CA VAL A 34 -9.86 0.04 -22.65
C VAL A 34 -8.49 -0.60 -22.40
N MET A 35 -7.75 -0.82 -23.47
CA MET A 35 -6.38 -1.33 -23.46
C MET A 35 -5.37 -0.27 -23.95
N LYS A 36 -5.82 0.64 -24.83
CA LYS A 36 -5.01 1.70 -25.41
C LYS A 36 -5.92 2.83 -25.90
N THR A 37 -5.41 4.05 -25.89
CA THR A 37 -6.02 5.21 -26.57
C THR A 37 -4.93 5.96 -27.33
N LYS A 38 -5.29 7.00 -28.08
CA LYS A 38 -4.31 7.86 -28.74
C LYS A 38 -3.40 8.62 -27.75
N TRP A 39 -3.77 8.74 -26.47
CA TRP A 39 -3.02 9.44 -25.41
C TRP A 39 -2.33 8.51 -24.42
N LEU A 40 -2.80 7.26 -24.29
CA LEU A 40 -2.27 6.25 -23.38
C LEU A 40 -1.90 5.01 -24.16
N SER A 41 -0.65 4.61 -24.09
CA SER A 41 -0.19 3.33 -24.64
C SER A 41 -0.76 2.15 -23.84
N PHE A 42 -0.61 0.94 -24.35
CA PHE A 42 -0.95 -0.26 -23.61
C PHE A 42 -0.15 -0.39 -22.32
N ASP A 43 1.13 -0.07 -22.37
CA ASP A 43 2.02 -0.13 -21.20
C ASP A 43 1.63 0.93 -20.15
N ASP A 44 1.17 2.11 -20.55
CA ASP A 44 0.68 3.12 -19.62
C ASP A 44 -0.58 2.63 -18.89
N VAL A 45 -1.51 2.00 -19.61
CA VAL A 45 -2.71 1.41 -19.00
C VAL A 45 -2.33 0.30 -18.01
N LEU A 46 -1.36 -0.56 -18.32
CA LEU A 46 -0.86 -1.57 -17.40
C LEU A 46 -0.26 -0.97 -16.13
N LYS A 47 0.59 0.07 -16.28
CA LYS A 47 1.16 0.79 -15.13
C LYS A 47 0.09 1.41 -14.24
N ILE A 48 -0.93 2.03 -14.83
CA ILE A 48 -2.05 2.60 -14.07
C ILE A 48 -2.81 1.50 -13.32
N LYS A 49 -2.98 0.31 -13.89
CA LYS A 49 -3.59 -0.84 -13.21
C LYS A 49 -2.75 -1.32 -12.01
N GLN A 50 -1.43 -1.36 -12.15
CA GLN A 50 -0.54 -1.69 -11.03
C GLN A 50 -0.67 -0.64 -9.91
N VAL A 51 -0.73 0.65 -10.25
CA VAL A 51 -0.97 1.73 -9.27
C VAL A 51 -2.33 1.56 -8.59
N GLU A 52 -3.39 1.24 -9.33
CA GLU A 52 -4.72 0.98 -8.77
C GLU A 52 -4.68 -0.15 -7.74
N GLU A 53 -4.05 -1.27 -8.06
CA GLU A 53 -3.94 -2.40 -7.14
C GLU A 53 -3.16 -2.04 -5.87
N MET A 54 -2.06 -1.30 -6.00
CA MET A 54 -1.30 -0.81 -4.84
C MET A 54 -2.13 0.16 -3.99
N LEU A 55 -2.90 1.03 -4.62
CA LEU A 55 -3.82 1.96 -3.96
C LEU A 55 -4.89 1.20 -3.15
N GLU A 56 -5.50 0.16 -3.73
CA GLU A 56 -6.50 -0.67 -3.04
C GLU A 56 -5.89 -1.40 -1.84
N VAL A 57 -4.71 -1.99 -2.01
CA VAL A 57 -4.05 -2.79 -0.97
C VAL A 57 -3.56 -1.93 0.19
N TYR A 58 -2.96 -0.78 -0.08
CA TYR A 58 -2.23 -0.02 0.93
C TYR A 58 -2.95 1.25 1.41
N TYR A 59 -3.70 1.92 0.55
CA TYR A 59 -4.42 3.14 0.91
C TYR A 59 -5.90 2.88 1.22
N ASN A 60 -6.66 2.34 0.27
CA ASN A 60 -8.11 2.14 0.40
C ASN A 60 -8.48 1.14 1.50
N SER A 61 -7.65 0.12 1.71
CA SER A 61 -7.83 -0.84 2.82
C SER A 61 -7.80 -0.16 4.19
N GLY A 62 -7.17 1.02 4.29
CA GLY A 62 -6.91 1.74 5.51
C GLY A 62 -6.08 0.96 6.54
N GLN A 63 -5.41 -0.12 6.14
CA GLN A 63 -4.61 -0.95 7.04
C GLN A 63 -3.26 -0.31 7.40
N PHE A 64 -2.77 0.62 6.59
CA PHE A 64 -1.45 1.23 6.67
C PHE A 64 -1.51 2.76 6.68
N GLU A 65 -2.47 3.32 7.41
CA GLU A 65 -2.80 4.75 7.34
C GLU A 65 -1.66 5.65 7.82
N ILE A 66 -1.00 5.26 8.93
CA ILE A 66 0.16 6.02 9.45
C ILE A 66 1.39 5.75 8.59
N THR A 67 1.59 4.51 8.19
CA THR A 67 2.72 4.12 7.33
C THR A 67 2.69 4.86 5.99
N MET A 68 1.53 5.00 5.35
CA MET A 68 1.40 5.77 4.10
C MET A 68 1.74 7.24 4.29
N LYS A 69 1.39 7.86 5.42
CA LYS A 69 1.76 9.24 5.76
C LYS A 69 3.26 9.42 6.00
N VAL A 70 3.94 8.38 6.47
CA VAL A 70 5.40 8.37 6.63
C VAL A 70 6.09 8.19 5.29
N MET A 71 5.56 7.34 4.42
CA MET A 71 6.18 7.02 3.13
C MET A 71 5.98 8.10 2.07
N GLU A 72 4.77 8.64 1.94
CA GLU A 72 4.41 9.55 0.84
C GLU A 72 5.38 10.75 0.68
N PRO A 73 5.83 11.44 1.74
CA PRO A 73 6.76 12.55 1.60
C PRO A 73 8.17 12.18 1.12
N LEU A 74 8.50 10.90 1.04
CA LEU A 74 9.81 10.40 0.59
C LEU A 74 9.89 10.25 -0.94
N PHE A 75 8.79 10.45 -1.64
CA PHE A 75 8.67 10.32 -3.08
C PHE A 75 8.21 11.64 -3.72
N ASP A 76 8.45 11.80 -5.00
CA ASP A 76 8.07 13.01 -5.75
C ASP A 76 6.55 13.28 -5.72
N SER A 77 5.76 12.23 -5.58
CA SER A 77 4.30 12.29 -5.42
C SER A 77 3.75 10.96 -4.90
N ALA A 78 2.52 10.97 -4.39
CA ALA A 78 1.81 9.75 -4.04
C ALA A 78 1.67 8.80 -5.25
N PHE A 79 1.47 9.34 -6.47
CA PHE A 79 1.43 8.52 -7.68
C PHE A 79 2.77 7.84 -7.94
N ALA A 80 3.89 8.56 -7.83
CA ALA A 80 5.23 8.01 -8.00
C ALA A 80 5.50 6.88 -6.99
N MET A 81 5.15 7.09 -5.72
CA MET A 81 5.26 6.06 -4.67
C MET A 81 4.52 4.77 -5.04
N PHE A 82 3.26 4.86 -5.43
CA PHE A 82 2.48 3.68 -5.80
C PHE A 82 2.95 3.05 -7.12
N GLN A 83 3.45 3.84 -8.05
CA GLN A 83 4.04 3.34 -9.30
C GLN A 83 5.31 2.54 -9.03
N GLU A 84 6.23 3.06 -8.23
CA GLU A 84 7.47 2.36 -7.86
C GLU A 84 7.18 1.10 -7.04
N LEU A 85 6.22 1.16 -6.13
CA LEU A 85 5.76 -0.02 -5.39
C LEU A 85 5.13 -1.07 -6.32
N GLY A 86 4.38 -0.65 -7.36
CA GLY A 86 3.83 -1.53 -8.37
C GLY A 86 4.91 -2.22 -9.20
N VAL A 87 5.95 -1.49 -9.62
CA VAL A 87 7.12 -2.06 -10.29
C VAL A 87 7.83 -3.09 -9.40
N PHE A 88 8.04 -2.75 -8.13
CA PHE A 88 8.62 -3.68 -7.16
C PHE A 88 7.79 -4.96 -7.00
N TYR A 89 6.47 -4.84 -6.95
CA TYR A 89 5.57 -6.00 -6.90
C TYR A 89 5.69 -6.91 -8.12
N GLU A 90 5.81 -6.31 -9.32
CA GLU A 90 6.01 -7.05 -10.57
C GLU A 90 7.34 -7.79 -10.58
N GLU A 91 8.44 -7.10 -10.24
CA GLU A 91 9.79 -7.67 -10.20
C GLU A 91 9.91 -8.84 -9.21
N LYS A 92 9.21 -8.77 -8.07
CA LYS A 92 9.19 -9.83 -7.06
C LYS A 92 8.15 -10.92 -7.32
N GLY A 93 7.29 -10.75 -8.34
CA GLY A 93 6.21 -11.68 -8.64
C GLY A 93 5.14 -11.74 -7.55
N TYR A 94 4.85 -10.62 -6.87
CA TYR A 94 3.87 -10.58 -5.79
C TYR A 94 2.43 -10.38 -6.26
N PHE A 95 2.22 -9.93 -7.49
CA PHE A 95 0.89 -9.83 -8.07
C PHE A 95 0.23 -11.21 -8.24
N GLY A 96 -1.10 -11.25 -8.16
CA GLY A 96 -1.88 -12.48 -8.30
C GLY A 96 -1.81 -13.42 -7.09
N MET A 97 -1.10 -13.03 -6.02
CA MET A 97 -1.02 -13.80 -4.78
C MET A 97 -1.74 -13.08 -3.63
N SER A 98 -2.40 -13.86 -2.77
CA SER A 98 -3.00 -13.32 -1.55
C SER A 98 -1.93 -13.18 -0.46
N HIS A 99 -1.69 -11.95 0.00
CA HIS A 99 -0.76 -11.66 1.08
C HIS A 99 -1.50 -11.37 2.38
N SER A 100 -1.05 -11.95 3.50
CA SER A 100 -1.52 -11.58 4.83
C SER A 100 -1.13 -10.13 5.15
N ARG A 101 -1.81 -9.51 6.11
CA ARG A 101 -1.51 -8.14 6.55
C ARG A 101 -0.05 -7.98 7.01
N ILE A 102 0.47 -8.95 7.78
CA ILE A 102 1.87 -8.94 8.20
C ILE A 102 2.79 -9.05 6.98
N ARG A 103 2.49 -9.93 6.02
CA ARG A 103 3.29 -10.05 4.81
C ARG A 103 3.30 -8.76 3.98
N ARG A 104 2.17 -8.06 3.88
CA ARG A 104 2.10 -6.74 3.23
C ARG A 104 2.99 -5.70 3.93
N ALA A 105 3.04 -5.71 5.27
CA ALA A 105 3.96 -4.86 6.03
C ALA A 105 5.43 -5.21 5.77
N GLU A 106 5.77 -6.51 5.70
CA GLU A 106 7.11 -6.97 5.34
C GLU A 106 7.52 -6.51 3.94
N ILE A 107 6.60 -6.57 2.97
CA ILE A 107 6.83 -6.13 1.60
C ILE A 107 7.14 -4.62 1.55
N LEU A 108 6.44 -3.78 2.33
CA LEU A 108 6.77 -2.36 2.41
C LEU A 108 8.18 -2.12 2.98
N LEU A 109 8.59 -2.90 3.99
CA LEU A 109 9.95 -2.82 4.52
C LEU A 109 10.99 -3.28 3.50
N GLU A 110 10.72 -4.36 2.77
CA GLU A 110 11.59 -4.84 1.70
C GLU A 110 11.76 -3.78 0.61
N PHE A 111 10.65 -3.19 0.16
CA PHE A 111 10.63 -2.10 -0.82
C PHE A 111 11.50 -0.92 -0.37
N MET A 112 11.27 -0.40 0.84
CA MET A 112 12.01 0.76 1.34
C MET A 112 13.51 0.47 1.59
N ARG A 113 13.87 -0.76 1.93
CA ARG A 113 15.27 -1.18 2.02
C ARG A 113 15.96 -1.20 0.65
N GLU A 114 15.27 -1.63 -0.40
CA GLU A 114 15.81 -1.59 -1.77
C GLU A 114 15.96 -0.17 -2.30
N GLN A 115 15.12 0.78 -1.83
CA GLN A 115 15.27 2.21 -2.10
C GLN A 115 16.48 2.85 -1.39
N LYS A 116 17.26 2.05 -0.63
CA LYS A 116 18.42 2.51 0.15
C LYS A 116 18.09 3.67 1.10
N SER A 117 16.91 3.60 1.70
CA SER A 117 16.50 4.58 2.71
C SER A 117 17.46 4.63 3.89
N GLU A 118 17.62 5.81 4.49
CA GLU A 118 18.42 6.00 5.69
C GLU A 118 17.89 5.18 6.86
N ASP A 119 18.76 4.76 7.78
CA ASP A 119 18.40 3.94 8.94
C ASP A 119 17.30 4.59 9.80
N ALA A 120 17.32 5.92 9.94
CA ALA A 120 16.29 6.67 10.67
C ALA A 120 14.92 6.56 10.01
N VAL A 121 14.87 6.59 8.68
CA VAL A 121 13.63 6.41 7.90
C VAL A 121 13.11 4.99 8.06
N LEU A 122 13.99 3.99 7.98
CA LEU A 122 13.62 2.59 8.18
C LEU A 122 13.08 2.35 9.59
N GLN A 123 13.70 2.93 10.61
CA GLN A 123 13.21 2.85 11.99
C GLN A 123 11.82 3.48 12.13
N MET A 124 11.60 4.67 11.56
CA MET A 124 10.29 5.32 11.58
C MET A 124 9.23 4.47 10.87
N LEU A 125 9.59 3.83 9.76
CA LEU A 125 8.72 2.94 9.02
C LEU A 125 8.37 1.69 9.84
N GLU A 126 9.34 1.04 10.47
CA GLU A 126 9.14 -0.12 11.35
C GLU A 126 8.19 0.20 12.51
N GLU A 127 8.35 1.37 13.13
CA GLU A 127 7.45 1.83 14.19
C GLU A 127 6.04 2.14 13.66
N SER A 128 5.92 2.81 12.51
CA SER A 128 4.62 3.11 11.91
C SER A 128 3.86 1.84 11.50
N LEU A 129 4.54 0.86 10.93
CA LEU A 129 3.98 -0.45 10.61
C LEU A 129 3.53 -1.20 11.87
N THR A 130 4.34 -1.14 12.94
CA THR A 130 3.96 -1.73 14.23
C THR A 130 2.71 -1.06 14.80
N PHE A 131 2.63 0.28 14.71
CA PHE A 131 1.46 1.02 15.14
C PHE A 131 0.22 0.63 14.34
N ASP A 132 0.28 0.65 13.00
CA ASP A 132 -0.84 0.29 12.14
C ASP A 132 -1.31 -1.16 12.36
N LEU A 133 -0.39 -2.10 12.60
CA LEU A 133 -0.73 -3.49 12.87
C LEU A 133 -1.49 -3.66 14.20
N TYR A 134 -1.02 -3.04 15.29
CA TYR A 134 -1.62 -3.24 16.62
C TYR A 134 -2.79 -2.31 16.91
N TYR A 135 -2.92 -1.19 16.21
CA TYR A 135 -4.03 -0.26 16.43
C TYR A 135 -5.39 -0.85 16.09
N ARG A 136 -5.47 -1.72 15.09
CA ARG A 136 -6.74 -2.30 14.61
C ARG A 136 -7.04 -3.68 15.13
N GLU A 137 -6.03 -4.49 15.38
CA GLU A 137 -6.18 -5.92 15.69
C GLU A 137 -5.12 -6.39 16.67
N ASN A 138 -5.51 -7.35 17.49
CA ASN A 138 -4.56 -8.11 18.29
C ASN A 138 -3.79 -9.08 17.37
N CYS A 139 -2.64 -8.65 16.84
CA CYS A 139 -1.80 -9.52 16.02
C CYS A 139 -1.36 -10.73 16.84
N LYS A 140 -1.72 -11.93 16.37
CA LYS A 140 -1.36 -13.20 17.05
C LYS A 140 0.14 -13.48 17.02
N SER A 141 0.82 -13.03 15.97
CA SER A 141 2.27 -13.18 15.81
C SER A 141 2.94 -11.82 15.80
N ARG A 142 4.03 -11.68 16.57
CA ARG A 142 4.82 -10.47 16.63
C ARG A 142 5.61 -10.29 15.34
N PRO A 143 5.62 -9.08 14.72
CA PRO A 143 6.48 -8.79 13.58
C PRO A 143 7.95 -8.93 13.97
N PHE A 144 8.79 -9.41 13.05
CA PHE A 144 10.20 -9.67 13.33
C PHE A 144 11.01 -8.38 13.55
N TRP A 145 10.57 -7.24 13.02
CA TRP A 145 11.19 -5.92 13.21
C TRP A 145 10.81 -5.25 14.53
N ALA A 146 9.71 -5.68 15.16
CA ALA A 146 9.29 -5.09 16.42
C ALA A 146 10.24 -5.50 17.57
N PRO A 147 10.56 -4.56 18.49
CA PRO A 147 11.49 -4.81 19.58
C PRO A 147 11.01 -5.96 20.49
N SER A 148 11.97 -6.73 21.05
CA SER A 148 11.63 -7.85 21.93
C SER A 148 10.86 -7.36 23.17
N PRO A 149 9.74 -8.00 23.56
CA PRO A 149 9.01 -7.66 24.79
C PRO A 149 9.87 -7.65 26.06
N ALA A 150 10.99 -8.39 26.05
CA ALA A 150 11.93 -8.40 27.17
C ALA A 150 12.56 -7.03 27.43
N GLN A 151 12.72 -6.20 26.39
CA GLN A 151 13.36 -4.88 26.47
C GLN A 151 12.48 -3.84 27.20
N PHE A 152 11.14 -4.01 27.25
CA PHE A 152 10.20 -3.06 27.87
C PHE A 152 9.21 -3.74 28.85
N LYS A 153 9.65 -4.84 29.45
CA LYS A 153 8.85 -5.65 30.37
C LYS A 153 8.36 -4.88 31.62
N GLU A 154 9.16 -3.95 32.09
CA GLU A 154 8.82 -3.13 33.28
C GLU A 154 7.72 -2.12 32.93
N GLN A 155 7.84 -1.44 31.78
CA GLN A 155 6.84 -0.50 31.27
C GLN A 155 5.51 -1.24 31.04
N THR A 156 5.54 -2.39 30.38
CA THR A 156 4.35 -3.22 30.18
C THR A 156 3.70 -3.59 31.51
N ARG A 157 4.49 -4.00 32.52
CA ARG A 157 3.97 -4.34 33.85
C ARG A 157 3.34 -3.13 34.55
N TYR A 158 3.95 -1.94 34.40
CA TYR A 158 3.42 -0.71 34.97
C TYR A 158 2.04 -0.38 34.38
N TYR A 159 1.92 -0.34 33.07
CA TYR A 159 0.66 -0.02 32.40
C TYR A 159 -0.43 -1.07 32.66
N CYS A 160 -0.11 -2.36 32.63
CA CYS A 160 -1.06 -3.43 32.94
C CYS A 160 -1.58 -3.33 34.40
N LYS A 161 -0.73 -2.98 35.37
CA LYS A 161 -1.14 -2.76 36.76
C LYS A 161 -2.08 -1.57 36.93
N ASN A 162 -1.96 -0.55 36.09
CA ASN A 162 -2.80 0.65 36.07
C ASN A 162 -4.05 0.50 35.18
N GLY A 163 -4.45 -0.73 34.86
CA GLY A 163 -5.74 -1.04 34.20
C GLY A 163 -5.70 -0.98 32.67
N VAL A 164 -4.55 -0.79 32.05
CA VAL A 164 -4.43 -0.88 30.58
C VAL A 164 -4.52 -2.33 30.16
N LYS A 165 -5.59 -2.66 29.43
CA LYS A 165 -5.85 -4.01 28.89
C LYS A 165 -5.38 -4.19 27.46
N SER A 166 -4.79 -3.15 26.87
CA SER A 166 -4.31 -3.13 25.48
C SER A 166 -2.84 -3.51 25.37
N HIS A 167 -2.42 -3.74 24.15
CA HIS A 167 -1.05 -4.01 23.79
C HIS A 167 -0.17 -2.78 24.08
N VAL A 168 1.05 -2.99 24.57
CA VAL A 168 2.03 -1.94 24.90
C VAL A 168 3.26 -2.11 24.05
N GLU A 169 3.62 -1.08 23.28
CA GLU A 169 4.82 -1.03 22.45
C GLU A 169 5.61 0.26 22.72
N PRO A 170 6.96 0.21 22.68
CA PRO A 170 7.78 1.40 22.74
C PRO A 170 7.87 2.06 21.36
N PHE A 171 7.72 3.37 21.29
CA PHE A 171 7.90 4.17 20.09
C PHE A 171 8.88 5.31 20.39
N HIS A 172 9.80 5.58 19.49
CA HIS A 172 10.67 6.75 19.49
C HIS A 172 9.99 7.93 18.80
N TYR A 173 9.16 7.66 17.80
CA TYR A 173 8.43 8.65 17.04
C TYR A 173 7.01 8.80 17.58
N ARG A 174 6.51 10.05 17.59
CA ARG A 174 5.14 10.35 17.96
C ARG A 174 4.27 10.38 16.72
N PHE A 175 3.38 9.42 16.60
CA PHE A 175 2.39 9.39 15.52
C PHE A 175 1.16 10.21 15.89
N PRO A 176 0.50 10.88 14.90
CA PRO A 176 -0.68 11.67 15.16
C PRO A 176 -1.81 10.77 15.66
N GLU A 177 -2.48 11.25 16.71
CA GLU A 177 -3.76 10.67 17.14
C GLU A 177 -4.81 10.87 16.04
N LYS A 178 -5.72 9.91 15.90
CA LYS A 178 -6.84 10.03 14.94
C LYS A 178 -7.89 10.98 15.42
#